data_c8dd83ba87ccfc59eb1f6050fec96234
#
_entry.id   c8dd83ba87ccfc59eb1f6050fec96234
#
_cell.length_a   1.000
_cell.length_b   1.000
_cell.length_c   1.000
_cell.angle_alpha   90.00
_cell.angle_beta   90.00
_cell.angle_gamma   90.00
#
_symmetry.space_group_name_H-M   'P 1'
#
loop_
_entity.id
_entity.type
_entity.pdbx_description
1 polymer ?
#
loop_
_entity_poly.entity_id
_entity_poly.type
_entity_poly.pdbx_seq_one_letter_code
_entity_poly.pdbx_strand_id
1 'polypeptide(L)'
;LAAYWTEKGVPTVPVFWMASEDHDADEIRRIFWRGRVQGSWAAPAAPLRSGAMPAQPVADAISLWMKSESLPEPVRWAAERSEDAYRTSANLADATRKLMGLWHPEVLVLDASDVRLKAAAAELWDDEIRNQTLYSTRGEASRPWGDQTPPVPFRPSALFALDSEGARLRLDRSEDGQWQRADGCSMGGDRDVAEWAAAHPERVSPNALLRPIYQEHILPNAAYTGGAGELAYAYQLVPYWAQTGRDHGVWRLRHSGTWIPPRAKKGRELIGAARLRGPWDPDLVRREVLANAGAPDARERPVTDHIARLVAQHYTQPGLERSAAAWVQRIAAEEARMVERVRREFAHREAVALRRIQDVADALMPAGILQERIWTHFDLVEHAGPDAVRAYLDAYSQQAVWDESAWWEFT
;
A
#
# COMPACT_ATOMS: atom_id res chain seq x y z
N LEU A 1 -6.81 17.21 10.71
CA LEU A 1 -7.62 18.00 9.75
C LEU A 1 -8.98 18.35 10.32
N ALA A 2 -9.80 17.37 10.72
CA ALA A 2 -11.14 17.65 11.24
C ALA A 2 -11.12 18.62 12.43
N ALA A 3 -10.26 18.37 13.43
CA ALA A 3 -10.09 19.29 14.57
C ALA A 3 -9.67 20.69 14.11
N TYR A 4 -8.67 20.78 13.21
CA TYR A 4 -8.22 22.05 12.67
C TYR A 4 -9.33 22.86 11.99
N TRP A 5 -10.12 22.22 11.12
CA TRP A 5 -11.23 22.93 10.45
C TRP A 5 -12.34 23.31 11.41
N THR A 6 -12.64 22.47 12.39
CA THR A 6 -13.64 22.78 13.44
C THR A 6 -13.21 23.99 14.26
N GLU A 7 -11.93 24.09 14.64
CA GLU A 7 -11.37 25.28 15.32
C GLU A 7 -11.43 26.54 14.45
N LYS A 8 -11.39 26.41 13.13
CA LYS A 8 -11.57 27.51 12.17
C LYS A 8 -13.05 27.84 11.88
N GLY A 9 -13.98 27.24 12.60
CA GLY A 9 -15.40 27.51 12.48
C GLY A 9 -16.11 26.69 11.39
N VAL A 10 -15.44 25.70 10.82
CA VAL A 10 -16.05 24.73 9.87
C VAL A 10 -16.23 23.39 10.59
N PRO A 11 -17.44 23.06 11.08
CA PRO A 11 -17.69 21.79 11.75
C PRO A 11 -17.31 20.61 10.84
N THR A 12 -16.32 19.83 11.24
CA THR A 12 -15.80 18.73 10.42
C THR A 12 -15.65 17.48 11.27
N VAL A 13 -16.09 16.34 10.74
CA VAL A 13 -16.02 15.04 11.40
C VAL A 13 -15.06 14.15 10.63
N PRO A 14 -14.11 13.47 11.31
CA PRO A 14 -13.27 12.48 10.67
C PRO A 14 -14.09 11.22 10.37
N VAL A 15 -14.03 10.77 9.12
CA VAL A 15 -14.75 9.58 8.65
C VAL A 15 -13.76 8.54 8.13
N PHE A 16 -13.87 7.32 8.61
CA PHE A 16 -13.24 6.16 8.01
C PHE A 16 -14.23 5.50 7.05
N TRP A 17 -13.98 5.66 5.75
CA TRP A 17 -14.73 4.99 4.71
C TRP A 17 -14.20 3.56 4.54
N MET A 18 -14.92 2.60 5.06
CA MET A 18 -14.50 1.20 5.04
C MET A 18 -14.72 0.58 3.67
N ALA A 19 -13.64 0.13 3.04
CA ALA A 19 -13.66 -0.53 1.73
C ALA A 19 -14.13 -2.01 1.84
N SER A 20 -15.30 -2.22 2.43
CA SER A 20 -15.88 -3.54 2.72
C SER A 20 -16.30 -4.34 1.49
N GLU A 21 -16.34 -3.70 0.33
CA GLU A 21 -16.76 -4.30 -0.94
C GLU A 21 -15.62 -4.92 -1.74
N ASP A 22 -14.37 -4.70 -1.34
CA ASP A 22 -13.22 -5.31 -1.99
C ASP A 22 -13.21 -6.82 -1.77
N HIS A 23 -12.62 -7.58 -2.72
CA HIS A 23 -12.60 -9.05 -2.68
C HIS A 23 -11.19 -9.63 -2.53
N ASP A 24 -10.17 -8.80 -2.32
CA ASP A 24 -8.77 -9.22 -2.18
C ASP A 24 -8.47 -9.79 -0.79
N ALA A 25 -9.02 -10.98 -0.52
CA ALA A 25 -8.78 -11.70 0.74
C ALA A 25 -7.28 -11.97 0.99
N ASP A 26 -6.50 -12.14 -0.06
CA ASP A 26 -5.06 -12.44 0.02
C ASP A 26 -4.25 -11.31 0.70
N GLU A 27 -4.70 -10.07 0.59
CA GLU A 27 -4.04 -8.92 1.24
C GLU A 27 -4.25 -8.93 2.75
N ILE A 28 -5.38 -9.43 3.25
CA ILE A 28 -5.80 -9.33 4.65
C ILE A 28 -5.69 -10.65 5.43
N ARG A 29 -5.38 -11.78 4.79
CA ARG A 29 -5.40 -13.10 5.44
C ARG A 29 -4.23 -13.41 6.35
N ARG A 30 -3.26 -12.49 6.52
CA ARG A 30 -2.06 -12.71 7.31
C ARG A 30 -2.02 -11.81 8.53
N ILE A 31 -1.56 -12.38 9.63
CA ILE A 31 -1.27 -11.63 10.86
C ILE A 31 0.23 -11.36 10.88
N PHE A 32 0.60 -10.10 10.94
CA PHE A 32 2.00 -9.68 10.98
C PHE A 32 2.38 -9.15 12.35
N TRP A 33 3.60 -9.46 12.78
CA TRP A 33 4.26 -8.86 13.91
C TRP A 33 5.78 -8.94 13.72
N ARG A 34 6.50 -7.89 14.05
CA ARG A 34 7.95 -7.73 13.83
C ARG A 34 8.37 -8.02 12.38
N GLY A 35 7.54 -7.61 11.44
CA GLY A 35 7.78 -7.82 10.02
C GLY A 35 7.70 -9.27 9.55
N ARG A 36 7.11 -10.16 10.34
CA ARG A 36 6.96 -11.59 10.02
C ARG A 36 5.51 -12.03 10.11
N VAL A 37 5.15 -13.00 9.29
CA VAL A 37 3.83 -13.64 9.37
C VAL A 37 3.80 -14.53 10.60
N GLN A 38 2.87 -14.26 11.50
CA GLN A 38 2.65 -15.01 12.73
C GLN A 38 1.52 -16.02 12.61
N GLY A 39 0.58 -15.74 11.72
CA GLY A 39 -0.56 -16.59 11.44
C GLY A 39 -1.23 -16.21 10.14
N SER A 40 -2.08 -17.10 9.67
CA SER A 40 -2.95 -16.84 8.53
C SER A 40 -4.29 -17.53 8.75
N TRP A 41 -5.33 -16.97 8.18
CA TRP A 41 -6.65 -17.58 8.19
C TRP A 41 -7.09 -17.96 6.77
N ALA A 42 -7.97 -18.95 6.68
CA ALA A 42 -8.51 -19.40 5.41
C ALA A 42 -9.67 -18.52 4.98
N ALA A 43 -9.51 -17.79 3.88
CA ALA A 43 -10.61 -17.07 3.27
C ALA A 43 -11.61 -18.05 2.64
N PRO A 44 -12.90 -17.68 2.54
CA PRO A 44 -13.89 -18.47 1.81
C PRO A 44 -13.44 -18.73 0.36
N ALA A 45 -13.81 -19.89 -0.18
CA ALA A 45 -13.49 -20.22 -1.57
C ALA A 45 -14.28 -19.37 -2.59
N ALA A 46 -15.48 -18.90 -2.21
CA ALA A 46 -16.25 -17.97 -3.01
C ALA A 46 -15.63 -16.56 -2.95
N PRO A 47 -15.65 -15.77 -4.04
CA PRO A 47 -15.11 -14.40 -4.08
C PRO A 47 -16.04 -13.42 -3.35
N LEU A 48 -16.24 -13.65 -2.06
CA LEU A 48 -17.01 -12.75 -1.21
C LEU A 48 -16.31 -11.41 -1.05
N ARG A 49 -17.09 -10.33 -0.93
CA ARG A 49 -16.58 -9.05 -0.50
C ARG A 49 -15.96 -9.16 0.91
N SER A 50 -14.85 -8.50 1.14
CA SER A 50 -14.06 -8.62 2.37
C SER A 50 -14.89 -8.35 3.63
N GLY A 51 -15.74 -7.32 3.60
CA GLY A 51 -16.58 -6.98 4.74
C GLY A 51 -17.59 -8.07 5.13
N ALA A 52 -18.02 -8.91 4.19
CA ALA A 52 -18.97 -10.00 4.44
C ALA A 52 -18.31 -11.31 4.89
N MET A 53 -16.97 -11.41 4.81
CA MET A 53 -16.26 -12.62 5.23
C MET A 53 -16.42 -12.88 6.72
N PRO A 54 -16.56 -14.15 7.16
CA PRO A 54 -16.68 -14.49 8.58
C PRO A 54 -15.48 -13.99 9.39
N ALA A 55 -15.74 -13.43 10.56
CA ALA A 55 -14.71 -12.93 11.46
C ALA A 55 -14.05 -14.03 12.31
N GLN A 56 -14.73 -15.12 12.58
CA GLN A 56 -14.27 -16.20 13.46
C GLN A 56 -12.91 -16.81 13.06
N PRO A 57 -12.59 -17.08 11.77
CA PRO A 57 -11.30 -17.63 11.38
C PRO A 57 -10.12 -16.72 11.74
N VAL A 58 -10.32 -15.40 11.75
CA VAL A 58 -9.29 -14.43 12.18
C VAL A 58 -9.07 -14.51 13.68
N ALA A 59 -10.14 -14.58 14.47
CA ALA A 59 -10.05 -14.76 15.91
C ALA A 59 -9.29 -16.04 16.27
N ASP A 60 -9.57 -17.14 15.58
CA ASP A 60 -8.91 -18.42 15.81
C ASP A 60 -7.41 -18.35 15.46
N ALA A 61 -7.04 -17.67 14.39
CA ALA A 61 -5.66 -17.47 14.00
C ALA A 61 -4.89 -16.61 15.03
N ILE A 62 -5.51 -15.55 15.57
CA ILE A 62 -4.92 -14.72 16.63
C ILE A 62 -4.75 -15.55 17.92
N SER A 63 -5.76 -16.33 18.30
CA SER A 63 -5.71 -17.21 19.45
C SER A 63 -4.59 -18.26 19.35
N LEU A 64 -4.40 -18.84 18.17
CA LEU A 64 -3.34 -19.78 17.89
C LEU A 64 -1.97 -19.12 18.03
N TRP A 65 -1.79 -17.94 17.46
CA TRP A 65 -0.55 -17.15 17.59
C TRP A 65 -0.22 -16.87 19.06
N MET A 66 -1.19 -16.36 19.84
CA MET A 66 -1.00 -16.10 21.29
C MET A 66 -0.57 -17.33 22.10
N LYS A 67 -0.96 -18.52 21.65
CA LYS A 67 -0.56 -19.79 22.29
C LYS A 67 0.80 -20.29 21.83
N SER A 68 1.24 -19.92 20.63
CA SER A 68 2.49 -20.41 20.04
C SER A 68 3.73 -19.65 20.50
N GLU A 69 3.56 -18.42 21.01
CA GLU A 69 4.66 -17.55 21.40
C GLU A 69 4.42 -16.87 22.75
N SER A 70 5.52 -16.59 23.46
CA SER A 70 5.49 -15.75 24.66
C SER A 70 5.47 -14.29 24.23
N LEU A 71 4.31 -13.69 24.18
CA LEU A 71 4.14 -12.29 23.77
C LEU A 71 4.49 -11.34 24.92
N PRO A 72 5.16 -10.20 24.64
CA PRO A 72 5.26 -9.08 25.57
C PRO A 72 3.86 -8.64 26.04
N GLU A 73 3.79 -8.16 27.27
CA GLU A 73 2.50 -7.79 27.88
C GLU A 73 1.67 -6.81 27.02
N PRO A 74 2.24 -5.71 26.49
CA PRO A 74 1.45 -4.79 25.64
C PRO A 74 0.92 -5.46 24.35
N VAL A 75 1.71 -6.33 23.75
CA VAL A 75 1.31 -7.07 22.54
C VAL A 75 0.20 -8.06 22.84
N ARG A 76 0.32 -8.79 23.95
CA ARG A 76 -0.71 -9.71 24.44
C ARG A 76 -2.03 -8.97 24.67
N TRP A 77 -1.98 -7.84 25.36
CA TRP A 77 -3.11 -6.98 25.63
C TRP A 77 -3.83 -6.55 24.32
N ALA A 78 -3.06 -6.15 23.28
CA ALA A 78 -3.62 -5.76 22.00
C ALA A 78 -4.19 -6.97 21.23
N ALA A 79 -3.51 -8.13 21.31
CA ALA A 79 -3.96 -9.35 20.64
C ALA A 79 -5.27 -9.89 21.24
N GLU A 80 -5.40 -9.88 22.56
CA GLU A 80 -6.63 -10.30 23.27
C GLU A 80 -7.84 -9.43 22.86
N ARG A 81 -7.65 -8.10 22.74
CA ARG A 81 -8.70 -7.18 22.31
C ARG A 81 -9.06 -7.34 20.83
N SER A 82 -8.05 -7.59 20.01
CA SER A 82 -8.28 -7.87 18.59
C SER A 82 -9.01 -9.20 18.43
N GLU A 83 -8.59 -10.24 19.13
CA GLU A 83 -9.27 -11.54 19.14
C GLU A 83 -10.74 -11.39 19.58
N ASP A 84 -11.03 -10.68 20.66
CA ASP A 84 -12.38 -10.43 21.16
C ASP A 84 -13.23 -9.70 20.13
N ALA A 85 -12.70 -8.65 19.48
CA ALA A 85 -13.38 -7.92 18.43
C ALA A 85 -13.82 -8.83 17.28
N TYR A 86 -12.92 -9.71 16.81
CA TYR A 86 -13.24 -10.68 15.75
C TYR A 86 -14.19 -11.78 16.26
N ARG A 87 -13.98 -12.33 17.43
CA ARG A 87 -14.77 -13.42 17.99
C ARG A 87 -16.22 -13.03 18.26
N THR A 88 -16.45 -11.78 18.65
CA THR A 88 -17.77 -11.24 18.97
C THR A 88 -18.46 -10.58 17.78
N SER A 89 -17.91 -10.71 16.57
CA SER A 89 -18.44 -10.15 15.33
C SER A 89 -18.88 -11.24 14.37
N ALA A 90 -19.94 -10.98 13.61
CA ALA A 90 -20.40 -11.91 12.60
C ALA A 90 -19.49 -11.93 11.35
N ASN A 91 -18.94 -10.78 10.99
CA ASN A 91 -18.14 -10.59 9.77
C ASN A 91 -17.00 -9.59 10.01
N LEU A 92 -16.12 -9.45 9.00
CA LEU A 92 -14.96 -8.56 9.09
C LEU A 92 -15.34 -7.09 9.16
N ALA A 93 -16.43 -6.64 8.54
CA ALA A 93 -16.88 -5.26 8.63
C ALA A 93 -17.27 -4.89 10.08
N ASP A 94 -17.99 -5.77 10.77
CA ASP A 94 -18.36 -5.56 12.19
C ASP A 94 -17.11 -5.57 13.08
N ALA A 95 -16.18 -6.49 12.85
CA ALA A 95 -14.93 -6.55 13.58
C ALA A 95 -14.09 -5.28 13.37
N THR A 96 -13.98 -4.83 12.13
CA THR A 96 -13.25 -3.59 11.78
C THR A 96 -13.87 -2.38 12.47
N ARG A 97 -15.20 -2.28 12.51
CA ARG A 97 -15.90 -1.21 13.22
C ARG A 97 -15.58 -1.21 14.72
N LYS A 98 -15.54 -2.39 15.36
CA LYS A 98 -15.16 -2.53 16.78
C LYS A 98 -13.72 -2.13 17.01
N LEU A 99 -12.77 -2.58 16.16
CA LEU A 99 -11.37 -2.22 16.25
C LEU A 99 -11.15 -0.72 16.07
N MET A 100 -11.81 -0.11 15.08
CA MET A 100 -11.75 1.33 14.89
C MET A 100 -12.32 2.07 16.11
N GLY A 101 -13.43 1.64 16.68
CA GLY A 101 -13.98 2.21 17.90
C GLY A 101 -13.07 2.05 19.13
N LEU A 102 -12.27 0.98 19.17
CA LEU A 102 -11.29 0.74 20.23
C LEU A 102 -10.08 1.69 20.12
N TRP A 103 -9.52 1.81 18.90
CA TRP A 103 -8.28 2.54 18.67
C TRP A 103 -8.50 4.02 18.32
N HIS A 104 -9.64 4.34 17.69
CA HIS A 104 -9.99 5.65 17.15
C HIS A 104 -11.45 6.01 17.45
N PRO A 105 -11.84 6.15 18.73
CA PRO A 105 -13.24 6.39 19.12
C PRO A 105 -13.82 7.70 18.57
N GLU A 106 -12.96 8.64 18.16
CA GLU A 106 -13.35 9.92 17.57
C GLU A 106 -13.72 9.81 16.07
N VAL A 107 -13.44 8.69 15.41
CA VAL A 107 -13.64 8.50 13.98
C VAL A 107 -14.98 7.84 13.71
N LEU A 108 -15.82 8.46 12.89
CA LEU A 108 -17.05 7.85 12.40
C LEU A 108 -16.70 6.78 11.35
N VAL A 109 -17.15 5.56 11.55
CA VAL A 109 -16.94 4.45 10.62
C VAL A 109 -18.16 4.26 9.75
N LEU A 110 -18.01 4.45 8.43
CA LEU A 110 -19.05 4.19 7.44
C LEU A 110 -18.69 2.97 6.60
N ASP A 111 -19.62 2.06 6.47
CA ASP A 111 -19.50 0.88 5.62
C ASP A 111 -20.03 1.22 4.22
N ALA A 112 -19.16 1.15 3.21
CA ALA A 112 -19.54 1.41 1.82
C ALA A 112 -20.67 0.50 1.32
N SER A 113 -20.86 -0.66 1.94
CA SER A 113 -21.89 -1.64 1.58
C SER A 113 -23.24 -1.42 2.29
N ASP A 114 -23.37 -0.40 3.15
CA ASP A 114 -24.64 -0.11 3.83
C ASP A 114 -25.76 0.18 2.82
N VAL A 115 -26.85 -0.58 2.93
CA VAL A 115 -27.98 -0.49 1.99
C VAL A 115 -28.57 0.92 1.91
N ARG A 116 -28.55 1.68 3.01
CA ARG A 116 -29.07 3.05 3.05
C ARG A 116 -28.19 3.99 2.23
N LEU A 117 -26.88 3.83 2.29
CA LEU A 117 -25.93 4.61 1.49
C LEU A 117 -26.04 4.24 0.01
N LYS A 118 -26.19 2.95 -0.28
CA LYS A 118 -26.41 2.46 -1.65
C LYS A 118 -27.72 2.98 -2.24
N ALA A 119 -28.79 2.99 -1.49
CA ALA A 119 -30.07 3.53 -1.91
C ALA A 119 -30.01 5.04 -2.14
N ALA A 120 -29.28 5.78 -1.31
CA ALA A 120 -29.07 7.22 -1.47
C ALA A 120 -28.26 7.57 -2.75
N ALA A 121 -27.53 6.62 -3.30
CA ALA A 121 -26.78 6.79 -4.55
C ALA A 121 -27.54 6.30 -5.82
N ALA A 122 -28.84 6.08 -5.73
CA ALA A 122 -29.65 5.55 -6.84
C ALA A 122 -29.53 6.37 -8.13
N GLU A 123 -29.48 7.69 -8.03
CA GLU A 123 -29.28 8.58 -9.20
C GLU A 123 -27.90 8.38 -9.84
N LEU A 124 -26.87 8.12 -9.05
CA LEU A 124 -25.51 7.86 -9.57
C LEU A 124 -25.49 6.52 -10.32
N TRP A 125 -26.15 5.49 -9.79
CA TRP A 125 -26.23 4.20 -10.47
C TRP A 125 -27.01 4.28 -11.77
N ASP A 126 -28.15 5.01 -11.81
CA ASP A 126 -28.95 5.20 -13.01
C ASP A 126 -28.18 5.98 -14.09
N ASP A 127 -27.44 7.03 -13.71
CA ASP A 127 -26.60 7.81 -14.62
C ASP A 127 -25.49 6.94 -15.24
N GLU A 128 -24.79 6.16 -14.41
CA GLU A 128 -23.71 5.30 -14.90
C GLU A 128 -24.22 4.17 -15.81
N ILE A 129 -25.39 3.63 -15.54
CA ILE A 129 -26.01 2.59 -16.38
C ILE A 129 -26.47 3.18 -17.73
N ARG A 130 -27.19 4.29 -17.74
CA ARG A 130 -27.81 4.84 -18.93
C ARG A 130 -26.88 5.71 -19.76
N ASN A 131 -26.09 6.56 -19.10
CA ASN A 131 -25.31 7.59 -19.75
C ASN A 131 -23.82 7.25 -19.82
N GLN A 132 -23.34 6.32 -18.99
CA GLN A 132 -21.92 5.94 -18.88
C GLN A 132 -21.02 7.19 -18.70
N THR A 133 -21.46 8.13 -17.85
CA THR A 133 -20.83 9.44 -17.71
C THR A 133 -19.36 9.32 -17.38
N LEU A 134 -18.96 8.39 -16.49
CA LEU A 134 -17.55 8.15 -16.21
C LEU A 134 -16.78 7.62 -17.42
N TYR A 135 -17.32 6.66 -18.17
CA TYR A 135 -16.66 6.11 -19.34
C TYR A 135 -16.54 7.14 -20.49
N SER A 136 -17.47 8.08 -20.60
CA SER A 136 -17.43 9.15 -21.62
C SER A 136 -16.17 10.01 -21.48
N THR A 137 -15.62 10.16 -20.27
CA THR A 137 -14.43 11.00 -19.99
C THR A 137 -13.09 10.30 -20.24
N ARG A 138 -13.08 9.00 -20.59
CA ARG A 138 -11.87 8.18 -20.71
C ARG A 138 -10.76 8.76 -21.60
N GLY A 139 -11.14 9.44 -22.67
CA GLY A 139 -10.19 10.01 -23.62
C GLY A 139 -9.37 11.14 -22.99
N GLU A 140 -10.01 12.03 -22.26
CA GLU A 140 -9.34 13.11 -21.54
C GLU A 140 -8.61 12.61 -20.31
N ALA A 141 -9.22 11.68 -19.57
CA ALA A 141 -8.68 11.07 -18.38
C ALA A 141 -7.39 10.27 -18.64
N SER A 142 -7.24 9.69 -19.82
CA SER A 142 -6.03 8.93 -20.20
C SER A 142 -4.91 9.83 -20.74
N ARG A 143 -5.21 11.04 -21.16
CA ARG A 143 -4.24 11.95 -21.81
C ARG A 143 -3.00 12.25 -20.99
N PRO A 144 -3.05 12.47 -19.64
CA PRO A 144 -1.87 12.72 -18.84
C PRO A 144 -0.86 11.56 -18.79
N TRP A 145 -1.30 10.34 -19.11
CA TRP A 145 -0.48 9.12 -19.05
C TRP A 145 0.28 8.85 -20.35
N GLY A 146 -0.05 9.52 -21.46
CA GLY A 146 0.59 9.33 -22.76
C GLY A 146 0.58 7.87 -23.19
N ASP A 147 1.77 7.29 -23.42
CA ASP A 147 1.94 5.88 -23.80
C ASP A 147 1.92 4.92 -22.61
N GLN A 148 1.84 5.43 -21.37
CA GLN A 148 1.77 4.61 -20.17
C GLN A 148 0.34 4.14 -19.91
N THR A 149 0.20 2.97 -19.33
CA THR A 149 -1.11 2.46 -18.89
C THR A 149 -1.60 3.27 -17.69
N PRO A 150 -2.81 3.83 -17.74
CA PRO A 150 -3.42 4.50 -16.60
C PRO A 150 -3.55 3.54 -15.39
N PRO A 151 -3.51 4.04 -14.15
CA PRO A 151 -3.60 3.24 -12.93
C PRO A 151 -4.80 2.29 -12.89
N VAL A 152 -5.95 2.75 -13.37
CA VAL A 152 -7.17 1.93 -13.47
C VAL A 152 -7.71 2.01 -14.91
N PRO A 153 -7.95 0.88 -15.57
CA PRO A 153 -8.49 0.88 -16.92
C PRO A 153 -9.96 1.31 -16.92
N PHE A 154 -10.33 2.21 -17.86
CA PHE A 154 -11.71 2.53 -18.13
C PHE A 154 -12.40 1.37 -18.85
N ARG A 155 -13.62 1.07 -18.44
CA ARG A 155 -14.49 0.06 -19.05
C ARG A 155 -15.86 0.66 -19.33
N PRO A 156 -16.62 0.13 -20.29
CA PRO A 156 -17.99 0.58 -20.57
C PRO A 156 -18.92 0.47 -19.37
N SER A 157 -18.58 -0.38 -18.41
CA SER A 157 -19.25 -0.44 -17.11
C SER A 157 -18.27 -0.27 -15.98
N ALA A 158 -18.63 0.59 -15.03
CA ALA A 158 -17.91 0.78 -13.77
C ALA A 158 -18.58 0.04 -12.60
N LEU A 159 -19.51 -0.87 -12.89
CA LEU A 159 -20.34 -1.55 -11.91
C LEU A 159 -20.06 -3.05 -11.81
N PHE A 160 -20.29 -3.57 -10.63
CA PHE A 160 -20.40 -4.98 -10.31
C PHE A 160 -21.79 -5.27 -9.74
N ALA A 161 -22.27 -6.49 -9.92
CA ALA A 161 -23.44 -7.02 -9.25
C ALA A 161 -23.03 -8.02 -8.18
N LEU A 162 -23.66 -7.97 -7.01
CA LEU A 162 -23.58 -9.05 -6.03
C LEU A 162 -24.64 -10.10 -6.38
N ASP A 163 -24.24 -11.36 -6.42
CA ASP A 163 -25.20 -12.48 -6.59
C ASP A 163 -25.94 -12.78 -5.28
N SER A 164 -26.74 -13.86 -5.27
CA SER A 164 -27.50 -14.29 -4.10
C SER A 164 -26.60 -14.77 -2.94
N GLU A 165 -25.38 -15.16 -3.21
CA GLU A 165 -24.41 -15.62 -2.22
C GLU A 165 -23.46 -14.51 -1.76
N GLY A 166 -23.56 -13.32 -2.37
CA GLY A 166 -22.74 -12.15 -2.06
C GLY A 166 -21.43 -12.10 -2.82
N ALA A 167 -21.24 -12.96 -3.85
CA ALA A 167 -20.09 -12.87 -4.73
C ALA A 167 -20.20 -11.64 -5.64
N ARG A 168 -19.08 -10.94 -5.80
CA ARG A 168 -18.98 -9.68 -6.54
C ARG A 168 -18.60 -9.97 -8.00
N LEU A 169 -19.57 -9.91 -8.89
CA LEU A 169 -19.46 -10.24 -10.29
C LEU A 169 -19.46 -8.97 -11.15
N ARG A 170 -18.47 -8.84 -12.03
CA ARG A 170 -18.39 -7.68 -12.93
C ARG A 170 -19.60 -7.67 -13.87
N LEU A 171 -20.16 -6.47 -14.08
CA LEU A 171 -21.12 -6.21 -15.13
C LEU A 171 -20.39 -5.73 -16.37
N ASP A 172 -20.59 -6.40 -17.49
CA ASP A 172 -20.08 -6.02 -18.79
C ASP A 172 -21.23 -5.52 -19.65
N ARG A 173 -21.04 -4.39 -20.36
CA ARG A 173 -22.01 -3.82 -21.31
C ARG A 173 -21.42 -3.91 -22.71
N SER A 174 -22.17 -4.49 -23.60
CA SER A 174 -21.84 -4.58 -25.01
C SER A 174 -22.17 -3.27 -25.78
N GLU A 175 -21.67 -3.15 -27.00
CA GLU A 175 -21.90 -1.95 -27.84
C GLU A 175 -23.37 -1.73 -28.18
N ASP A 176 -24.15 -2.81 -28.27
CA ASP A 176 -25.59 -2.77 -28.51
C ASP A 176 -26.43 -2.55 -27.24
N GLY A 177 -25.79 -2.23 -26.12
CA GLY A 177 -26.45 -1.86 -24.86
C GLY A 177 -26.99 -3.02 -24.05
N GLN A 178 -26.54 -4.26 -24.35
CA GLN A 178 -26.89 -5.42 -23.54
C GLN A 178 -25.91 -5.62 -22.40
N TRP A 179 -26.44 -6.00 -21.25
CA TRP A 179 -25.65 -6.24 -20.03
C TRP A 179 -25.57 -7.70 -19.68
N GLN A 180 -24.38 -8.10 -19.24
CA GLN A 180 -24.09 -9.46 -18.80
C GLN A 180 -23.21 -9.45 -17.56
N ARG A 181 -23.50 -10.33 -16.59
CA ARG A 181 -22.58 -10.61 -15.49
C ARG A 181 -21.43 -11.49 -15.95
N ALA A 182 -20.31 -11.43 -15.25
CA ALA A 182 -19.11 -12.22 -15.57
C ALA A 182 -19.33 -13.75 -15.53
N ASP A 183 -20.40 -14.23 -14.89
CA ASP A 183 -20.81 -15.64 -14.89
C ASP A 183 -21.66 -16.04 -16.11
N GLY A 184 -21.85 -15.13 -17.05
CA GLY A 184 -22.65 -15.36 -18.26
C GLY A 184 -24.13 -15.08 -18.13
N CYS A 185 -24.63 -14.68 -16.95
CA CYS A 185 -26.02 -14.35 -16.75
C CYS A 185 -26.38 -13.04 -17.46
N SER A 186 -27.33 -13.05 -18.39
CA SER A 186 -27.86 -11.86 -19.03
C SER A 186 -28.67 -11.04 -18.05
N MET A 187 -28.47 -9.70 -18.10
CA MET A 187 -29.19 -8.73 -17.27
C MET A 187 -30.17 -7.86 -18.08
N GLY A 188 -30.26 -8.09 -19.40
CA GLY A 188 -31.09 -7.29 -20.30
C GLY A 188 -30.44 -6.00 -20.76
N GLY A 189 -31.25 -5.01 -21.14
CA GLY A 189 -30.78 -3.69 -21.61
C GLY A 189 -30.57 -2.70 -20.48
N ASP A 190 -30.16 -1.48 -20.84
CA ASP A 190 -29.92 -0.38 -19.88
C ASP A 190 -31.13 -0.15 -18.94
N ARG A 191 -32.34 -0.25 -19.48
CA ARG A 191 -33.58 -0.08 -18.69
C ARG A 191 -33.73 -1.18 -17.64
N ASP A 192 -33.51 -2.45 -18.02
CA ASP A 192 -33.70 -3.59 -17.15
C ASP A 192 -32.69 -3.55 -15.98
N VAL A 193 -31.44 -3.19 -16.29
CA VAL A 193 -30.36 -3.05 -15.27
C VAL A 193 -30.63 -1.85 -14.35
N ALA A 194 -31.14 -0.74 -14.84
CA ALA A 194 -31.49 0.41 -14.02
C ALA A 194 -32.65 0.10 -13.07
N GLU A 195 -33.70 -0.60 -13.55
CA GLU A 195 -34.81 -1.08 -12.73
C GLU A 195 -34.33 -2.08 -11.66
N TRP A 196 -33.42 -3.01 -12.04
CA TRP A 196 -32.79 -3.94 -11.10
C TRP A 196 -31.95 -3.21 -10.03
N ALA A 197 -31.14 -2.24 -10.42
CA ALA A 197 -30.30 -1.47 -9.49
C ALA A 197 -31.13 -0.64 -8.51
N ALA A 198 -32.24 -0.07 -8.97
CA ALA A 198 -33.18 0.67 -8.13
C ALA A 198 -33.92 -0.26 -7.13
N ALA A 199 -34.27 -1.47 -7.57
CA ALA A 199 -34.94 -2.45 -6.71
C ALA A 199 -33.98 -3.14 -5.71
N HIS A 200 -32.69 -3.23 -6.04
CA HIS A 200 -31.68 -3.95 -5.28
C HIS A 200 -30.38 -3.11 -5.10
N PRO A 201 -30.45 -1.90 -4.51
CA PRO A 201 -29.28 -1.05 -4.36
C PRO A 201 -28.16 -1.70 -3.55
N GLU A 202 -28.47 -2.58 -2.61
CA GLU A 202 -27.53 -3.36 -1.82
C GLU A 202 -26.67 -4.33 -2.66
N ARG A 203 -27.12 -4.63 -3.88
CA ARG A 203 -26.44 -5.54 -4.81
C ARG A 203 -25.60 -4.81 -5.87
N VAL A 204 -25.64 -3.49 -5.91
CA VAL A 204 -24.80 -2.67 -6.80
C VAL A 204 -23.48 -2.37 -6.10
N SER A 205 -22.35 -2.59 -6.79
CA SER A 205 -21.02 -2.29 -6.25
C SER A 205 -20.16 -1.54 -7.28
N PRO A 206 -19.57 -0.39 -6.92
CA PRO A 206 -18.75 0.39 -7.83
C PRO A 206 -17.34 -0.19 -8.00
N ASN A 207 -16.70 0.03 -9.16
CA ASN A 207 -15.29 -0.24 -9.35
C ASN A 207 -14.41 0.82 -8.65
N ALA A 208 -13.07 0.71 -8.80
CA ALA A 208 -12.11 1.60 -8.16
C ALA A 208 -12.27 3.08 -8.59
N LEU A 209 -12.71 3.36 -9.83
CA LEU A 209 -12.96 4.73 -10.31
C LEU A 209 -14.31 5.30 -9.86
N LEU A 210 -15.36 4.48 -9.83
CA LEU A 210 -16.68 4.94 -9.44
C LEU A 210 -16.83 5.05 -7.90
N ARG A 211 -16.04 4.29 -7.13
CA ARG A 211 -16.06 4.31 -5.66
C ARG A 211 -15.86 5.71 -5.07
N PRO A 212 -14.85 6.50 -5.47
CA PRO A 212 -14.69 7.87 -4.98
C PRO A 212 -15.86 8.76 -5.36
N ILE A 213 -16.43 8.60 -6.55
CA ILE A 213 -17.60 9.37 -7.00
C ILE A 213 -18.81 9.04 -6.12
N TYR A 214 -19.01 7.75 -5.79
CA TYR A 214 -20.03 7.31 -4.86
C TYR A 214 -19.86 7.93 -3.47
N GLN A 215 -18.62 7.94 -2.95
CA GLN A 215 -18.32 8.55 -1.67
C GLN A 215 -18.62 10.05 -1.65
N GLU A 216 -18.19 10.79 -2.67
CA GLU A 216 -18.46 12.23 -2.81
C GLU A 216 -19.95 12.54 -3.02
N HIS A 217 -20.69 11.62 -3.67
CA HIS A 217 -22.13 11.74 -3.84
C HIS A 217 -22.91 11.63 -2.50
N ILE A 218 -22.40 10.79 -1.59
CA ILE A 218 -23.03 10.54 -0.28
C ILE A 218 -22.62 11.55 0.79
N LEU A 219 -21.36 11.98 0.76
CA LEU A 219 -20.75 12.79 1.82
C LEU A 219 -20.35 14.18 1.27
N PRO A 220 -20.66 15.26 2.00
CA PRO A 220 -20.14 16.59 1.68
C PRO A 220 -18.68 16.66 2.17
N ASN A 221 -17.76 16.02 1.45
CA ASN A 221 -16.36 15.94 1.85
C ASN A 221 -15.65 17.29 1.74
N ALA A 222 -15.04 17.76 2.83
CA ALA A 222 -14.09 18.88 2.78
C ALA A 222 -12.74 18.40 2.21
N ALA A 223 -12.30 17.20 2.58
CA ALA A 223 -11.09 16.59 2.07
C ALA A 223 -11.19 15.06 2.09
N TYR A 224 -10.59 14.44 1.08
CA TYR A 224 -10.32 13.00 1.03
C TYR A 224 -8.83 12.74 1.23
N THR A 225 -8.49 11.92 2.21
CA THR A 225 -7.10 11.52 2.47
C THR A 225 -6.91 10.08 2.04
N GLY A 226 -6.17 9.87 0.96
CA GLY A 226 -5.94 8.57 0.33
C GLY A 226 -4.48 8.19 0.18
N GLY A 227 -4.22 6.93 -0.15
CA GLY A 227 -2.89 6.44 -0.48
C GLY A 227 -2.41 6.95 -1.84
N ALA A 228 -1.11 6.80 -2.15
CA ALA A 228 -0.52 7.25 -3.42
C ALA A 228 -1.20 6.63 -4.64
N GLY A 229 -1.56 5.33 -4.59
CA GLY A 229 -2.31 4.66 -5.65
C GLY A 229 -3.71 5.24 -5.82
N GLU A 230 -4.38 5.59 -4.72
CA GLU A 230 -5.70 6.23 -4.75
C GLU A 230 -5.64 7.61 -5.37
N LEU A 231 -4.65 8.43 -5.02
CA LEU A 231 -4.44 9.72 -5.65
C LEU A 231 -4.12 9.59 -7.15
N ALA A 232 -3.34 8.59 -7.52
CA ALA A 232 -3.01 8.37 -8.93
C ALA A 232 -4.27 8.14 -9.78
N TYR A 233 -5.21 7.33 -9.34
CA TYR A 233 -6.46 7.18 -10.08
C TYR A 233 -7.47 8.33 -9.84
N ALA A 234 -7.34 9.10 -8.76
CA ALA A 234 -8.13 10.31 -8.59
C ALA A 234 -7.88 11.34 -9.70
N TYR A 235 -6.64 11.43 -10.20
CA TYR A 235 -6.34 12.26 -11.37
C TYR A 235 -7.12 11.84 -12.63
N GLN A 236 -7.48 10.57 -12.75
CA GLN A 236 -8.33 10.11 -13.84
C GLN A 236 -9.77 10.63 -13.74
N LEU A 237 -10.20 11.10 -12.57
CA LEU A 237 -11.55 11.63 -12.32
C LEU A 237 -11.67 13.15 -12.58
N VAL A 238 -10.56 13.86 -12.80
CA VAL A 238 -10.59 15.31 -13.06
C VAL A 238 -11.54 15.69 -14.20
N PRO A 239 -11.52 15.00 -15.37
CA PRO A 239 -12.48 15.30 -16.44
C PRO A 239 -13.93 15.00 -16.07
N TYR A 240 -14.18 13.98 -15.25
CA TYR A 240 -15.52 13.67 -14.76
C TYR A 240 -16.10 14.83 -13.92
N TRP A 241 -15.31 15.35 -12.96
CA TRP A 241 -15.72 16.47 -12.13
C TRP A 241 -15.97 17.73 -12.96
N ALA A 242 -15.08 18.01 -13.94
CA ALA A 242 -15.23 19.14 -14.83
C ALA A 242 -16.49 19.02 -15.72
N GLN A 243 -16.80 17.82 -16.22
CA GLN A 243 -17.96 17.57 -17.08
C GLN A 243 -19.28 17.65 -16.32
N THR A 244 -19.31 17.12 -15.10
CA THR A 244 -20.55 17.03 -14.32
C THR A 244 -20.83 18.26 -13.47
N GLY A 245 -19.82 19.10 -13.22
CA GLY A 245 -19.92 20.25 -12.31
C GLY A 245 -20.20 19.86 -10.85
N ARG A 246 -20.02 18.60 -10.50
CA ARG A 246 -20.22 18.13 -9.11
C ARG A 246 -19.09 18.59 -8.22
N ASP A 247 -19.43 19.04 -7.03
CA ASP A 247 -18.45 19.35 -5.99
C ASP A 247 -17.74 18.09 -5.49
N HIS A 248 -16.49 18.22 -5.15
CA HIS A 248 -15.69 17.17 -4.50
C HIS A 248 -14.70 17.77 -3.51
N GLY A 249 -14.32 17.01 -2.50
CA GLY A 249 -13.33 17.40 -1.50
C GLY A 249 -11.93 17.54 -2.08
N VAL A 250 -11.05 18.21 -1.33
CA VAL A 250 -9.63 18.30 -1.67
C VAL A 250 -8.98 16.91 -1.47
N TRP A 251 -8.33 16.41 -2.51
CA TRP A 251 -7.60 15.14 -2.43
C TRP A 251 -6.21 15.34 -1.86
N ARG A 252 -5.91 14.61 -0.80
CA ARG A 252 -4.62 14.66 -0.11
C ARG A 252 -3.98 13.28 -0.01
N LEU A 253 -2.66 13.28 -0.14
CA LEU A 253 -1.90 12.10 0.22
C LEU A 253 -2.01 11.86 1.73
N ARG A 254 -2.33 10.64 2.12
CA ARG A 254 -2.27 10.25 3.53
C ARG A 254 -0.84 10.34 4.03
N HIS A 255 -0.68 10.68 5.29
CA HIS A 255 0.64 10.65 5.89
C HIS A 255 1.18 9.23 5.91
N SER A 256 2.48 9.15 5.61
CA SER A 256 3.25 7.95 5.78
C SER A 256 4.26 8.21 6.91
N GLY A 257 4.22 7.38 7.93
CA GLY A 257 5.14 7.45 9.06
C GLY A 257 5.99 6.19 9.11
N THR A 258 7.26 6.35 9.48
CA THR A 258 8.13 5.22 9.73
C THR A 258 8.68 5.31 11.15
N TRP A 259 8.43 4.29 11.94
CA TRP A 259 9.00 4.16 13.27
C TRP A 259 10.47 3.77 13.20
N ILE A 260 11.33 4.53 13.87
CA ILE A 260 12.76 4.21 13.97
C ILE A 260 13.05 3.72 15.40
N PRO A 261 13.22 2.40 15.58
CA PRO A 261 13.46 1.85 16.90
C PRO A 261 14.81 2.35 17.46
N PRO A 262 14.98 2.39 18.80
CA PRO A 262 16.21 2.88 19.45
C PRO A 262 17.49 2.25 18.92
N ARG A 263 17.46 0.96 18.54
CA ARG A 263 18.61 0.26 17.95
C ARG A 263 19.06 0.86 16.62
N ALA A 264 18.15 1.42 15.83
CA ALA A 264 18.44 2.01 14.51
C ALA A 264 18.86 3.50 14.61
N LYS A 265 18.72 4.15 15.77
CA LYS A 265 19.03 5.58 15.98
C LYS A 265 20.46 5.93 15.54
N LYS A 266 21.47 5.16 15.97
CA LYS A 266 22.87 5.38 15.61
C LYS A 266 23.14 5.17 14.11
N GLY A 267 22.43 4.27 13.48
CA GLY A 267 22.50 4.08 12.01
C GLY A 267 21.88 5.26 11.25
N ARG A 268 20.77 5.77 11.74
CA ARG A 268 20.14 6.97 11.21
C ARG A 268 21.07 8.20 11.23
N GLU A 269 21.78 8.40 12.34
CA GLU A 269 22.78 9.48 12.46
C GLU A 269 23.90 9.31 11.41
N LEU A 270 24.35 8.09 11.20
CA LEU A 270 25.37 7.76 10.19
C LEU A 270 24.88 8.02 8.76
N ILE A 271 23.63 7.69 8.44
CA ILE A 271 23.05 7.85 7.11
C ILE A 271 22.68 9.31 6.82
N GLY A 272 22.25 10.03 7.83
CA GLY A 272 21.77 11.42 7.76
C GLY A 272 20.27 11.51 7.40
N ALA A 273 19.57 12.40 8.09
CA ALA A 273 18.11 12.53 7.99
C ALA A 273 17.62 12.90 6.58
N ALA A 274 18.41 13.69 5.83
CA ALA A 274 18.05 14.08 4.46
C ALA A 274 17.92 12.90 3.49
N ARG A 275 18.77 11.90 3.64
CA ARG A 275 18.75 10.68 2.80
C ARG A 275 17.55 9.79 3.11
N LEU A 276 17.09 9.79 4.36
CA LEU A 276 15.97 8.95 4.79
C LEU A 276 14.62 9.51 4.36
N ARG A 277 14.56 10.76 3.92
CA ARG A 277 13.32 11.42 3.44
C ARG A 277 12.97 11.12 1.99
N GLY A 278 13.81 10.40 1.28
CA GLY A 278 13.61 10.04 -0.12
C GLY A 278 13.85 8.55 -0.39
N PRO A 279 13.76 8.13 -1.64
CA PRO A 279 14.18 6.78 -2.01
C PRO A 279 15.63 6.58 -1.61
N TRP A 280 15.90 5.63 -0.72
CA TRP A 280 17.25 5.31 -0.34
C TRP A 280 17.56 3.83 -0.60
N ASP A 281 18.79 3.58 -1.00
CA ASP A 281 19.30 2.25 -1.28
C ASP A 281 20.34 1.90 -0.19
N PRO A 282 20.06 0.95 0.71
CA PRO A 282 21.00 0.54 1.74
C PRO A 282 22.33 0.02 1.14
N ASP A 283 22.30 -0.57 -0.04
CA ASP A 283 23.51 -1.06 -0.71
C ASP A 283 24.35 0.08 -1.26
N LEU A 284 23.75 1.19 -1.67
CA LEU A 284 24.49 2.41 -2.01
C LEU A 284 25.21 2.97 -0.79
N VAL A 285 24.53 3.09 0.34
CA VAL A 285 25.15 3.59 1.59
C VAL A 285 26.28 2.68 2.06
N ARG A 286 26.09 1.36 1.99
CA ARG A 286 27.16 0.37 2.30
C ARG A 286 28.37 0.54 1.38
N ARG A 287 28.15 0.73 0.09
CA ARG A 287 29.24 0.98 -0.89
C ARG A 287 30.01 2.24 -0.53
N GLU A 288 29.32 3.32 -0.18
CA GLU A 288 29.95 4.58 0.21
C GLU A 288 30.77 4.45 1.51
N VAL A 289 30.24 3.75 2.53
CA VAL A 289 30.99 3.50 3.77
C VAL A 289 32.29 2.74 3.46
N LEU A 290 32.21 1.70 2.64
CA LEU A 290 33.40 0.93 2.25
C LEU A 290 34.36 1.76 1.40
N ALA A 291 33.88 2.57 0.47
CA ALA A 291 34.69 3.47 -0.36
C ALA A 291 35.41 4.54 0.50
N ASN A 292 34.68 5.16 1.44
CA ASN A 292 35.24 6.14 2.38
C ASN A 292 36.32 5.50 3.30
N ALA A 293 36.21 4.22 3.62
CA ALA A 293 37.21 3.46 4.33
C ALA A 293 38.41 3.06 3.45
N GLY A 294 38.38 3.34 2.12
CA GLY A 294 39.46 3.02 1.19
C GLY A 294 39.29 1.66 0.50
N ALA A 295 38.14 1.01 0.58
CA ALA A 295 37.93 -0.22 -0.17
C ALA A 295 37.87 0.04 -1.68
N PRO A 296 38.50 -0.82 -2.52
CA PRO A 296 38.45 -0.67 -3.95
C PRO A 296 37.02 -0.80 -4.51
N ASP A 297 36.72 -0.11 -5.61
CA ASP A 297 35.46 -0.31 -6.32
C ASP A 297 35.39 -1.75 -6.87
N ALA A 298 34.27 -2.41 -6.66
CA ALA A 298 34.03 -3.77 -7.13
C ALA A 298 34.03 -3.89 -8.67
N ARG A 299 33.87 -2.79 -9.39
CA ARG A 299 33.78 -2.72 -10.87
C ARG A 299 35.10 -2.37 -11.52
N GLU A 300 36.01 -1.70 -10.82
CA GLU A 300 37.28 -1.30 -11.34
C GLU A 300 38.22 -2.51 -11.52
N ARG A 301 38.91 -2.53 -12.62
CA ARG A 301 39.85 -3.58 -13.03
C ARG A 301 41.18 -2.99 -13.56
N PRO A 302 41.87 -2.18 -12.74
CA PRO A 302 43.04 -1.45 -13.21
C PRO A 302 44.17 -2.36 -13.73
N VAL A 303 44.35 -3.54 -13.12
CA VAL A 303 45.34 -4.50 -13.56
C VAL A 303 44.91 -5.13 -14.89
N THR A 304 43.67 -5.57 -15.00
CA THR A 304 43.10 -6.12 -16.23
C THR A 304 43.16 -5.12 -17.38
N ASP A 305 42.81 -3.86 -17.14
CA ASP A 305 42.84 -2.79 -18.14
C ASP A 305 44.25 -2.48 -18.60
N HIS A 306 45.21 -2.54 -17.69
CA HIS A 306 46.63 -2.38 -18.03
C HIS A 306 47.12 -3.54 -18.90
N ILE A 307 46.87 -4.78 -18.49
CA ILE A 307 47.24 -5.98 -19.24
C ILE A 307 46.56 -6.01 -20.62
N ALA A 308 45.28 -5.64 -20.70
CA ALA A 308 44.53 -5.59 -21.96
C ALA A 308 45.22 -4.60 -22.96
N ARG A 309 45.66 -3.45 -22.47
CA ARG A 309 46.42 -2.48 -23.30
C ARG A 309 47.74 -3.06 -23.78
N LEU A 310 48.52 -3.70 -22.91
CA LEU A 310 49.79 -4.35 -23.30
C LEU A 310 49.58 -5.45 -24.32
N VAL A 311 48.53 -6.28 -24.12
CA VAL A 311 48.17 -7.33 -25.07
C VAL A 311 47.84 -6.76 -26.45
N ALA A 312 47.03 -5.70 -26.49
CA ALA A 312 46.71 -5.02 -27.76
C ALA A 312 47.89 -4.39 -28.46
N GLN A 313 48.94 -4.01 -27.72
CA GLN A 313 50.16 -3.41 -28.30
C GLN A 313 51.20 -4.44 -28.79
N HIS A 314 51.32 -5.57 -28.10
CA HIS A 314 52.46 -6.46 -28.29
C HIS A 314 52.11 -7.84 -28.86
N TYR A 315 50.85 -8.25 -28.81
CA TYR A 315 50.41 -9.60 -29.21
C TYR A 315 49.40 -9.54 -30.36
N THR A 316 49.82 -8.93 -31.47
CA THR A 316 48.98 -8.65 -32.66
C THR A 316 49.11 -9.70 -33.77
N GLN A 317 49.84 -10.81 -33.52
CA GLN A 317 50.05 -11.84 -34.53
C GLN A 317 48.75 -12.56 -34.90
N PRO A 318 48.47 -12.75 -36.20
CA PRO A 318 47.28 -13.48 -36.64
C PRO A 318 47.20 -14.88 -35.99
N GLY A 319 46.03 -15.21 -35.46
CA GLY A 319 45.76 -16.50 -34.80
C GLY A 319 45.99 -16.52 -33.28
N LEU A 320 46.60 -15.46 -32.70
CA LEU A 320 46.79 -15.36 -31.25
C LEU A 320 45.64 -14.64 -30.53
N GLU A 321 44.72 -14.01 -31.25
CA GLU A 321 43.64 -13.14 -30.65
C GLU A 321 42.82 -13.90 -29.62
N ARG A 322 42.44 -15.15 -29.91
CA ARG A 322 41.65 -15.99 -28.96
C ARG A 322 42.40 -16.28 -27.67
N SER A 323 43.69 -16.62 -27.80
CA SER A 323 44.57 -16.93 -26.67
C SER A 323 44.83 -15.71 -25.81
N ALA A 324 45.05 -14.56 -26.44
CA ALA A 324 45.26 -13.29 -25.82
C ALA A 324 43.98 -12.82 -25.07
N ALA A 325 42.82 -12.90 -25.70
CA ALA A 325 41.54 -12.59 -25.07
C ALA A 325 41.25 -13.52 -23.87
N ALA A 326 41.51 -14.83 -24.01
CA ALA A 326 41.35 -15.79 -22.92
C ALA A 326 42.31 -15.51 -21.74
N TRP A 327 43.51 -15.02 -22.03
CA TRP A 327 44.45 -14.60 -20.99
C TRP A 327 43.94 -13.37 -20.24
N VAL A 328 43.51 -12.32 -20.93
CA VAL A 328 42.91 -11.13 -20.30
C VAL A 328 41.72 -11.50 -19.44
N GLN A 329 40.81 -12.38 -19.90
CA GLN A 329 39.67 -12.87 -19.10
C GLN A 329 40.11 -13.62 -17.82
N ARG A 330 41.17 -14.41 -17.86
CA ARG A 330 41.70 -15.07 -16.66
C ARG A 330 42.22 -14.04 -15.64
N ILE A 331 42.99 -13.03 -16.11
CA ILE A 331 43.44 -11.93 -15.25
C ILE A 331 42.26 -11.20 -14.61
N ALA A 332 41.22 -10.88 -15.40
CA ALA A 332 40.01 -10.23 -14.89
C ALA A 332 39.33 -11.04 -13.79
N ALA A 333 39.27 -12.37 -13.95
CA ALA A 333 38.68 -13.25 -12.95
C ALA A 333 39.54 -13.32 -11.66
N GLU A 334 40.88 -13.33 -11.78
CA GLU A 334 41.77 -13.29 -10.61
C GLU A 334 41.72 -11.95 -9.89
N GLU A 335 41.75 -10.84 -10.64
CA GLU A 335 41.62 -9.50 -10.08
C GLU A 335 40.28 -9.35 -9.35
N ALA A 336 39.17 -9.82 -9.95
CA ALA A 336 37.84 -9.80 -9.31
C ALA A 336 37.86 -10.54 -7.96
N ARG A 337 38.48 -11.73 -7.90
CA ARG A 337 38.62 -12.50 -6.67
C ARG A 337 39.45 -11.77 -5.60
N MET A 338 40.54 -11.11 -6.01
CA MET A 338 41.39 -10.33 -5.12
C MET A 338 40.62 -9.11 -4.58
N VAL A 339 40.00 -8.34 -5.47
CA VAL A 339 39.17 -7.18 -5.07
C VAL A 339 38.10 -7.60 -4.06
N GLU A 340 37.39 -8.72 -4.30
CA GLU A 340 36.37 -9.21 -3.39
C GLU A 340 36.95 -9.64 -2.03
N ARG A 341 38.13 -10.22 -1.99
CA ARG A 341 38.86 -10.54 -0.76
C ARG A 341 39.22 -9.29 0.03
N VAL A 342 39.76 -8.27 -0.64
CA VAL A 342 40.07 -6.97 -0.01
C VAL A 342 38.81 -6.31 0.52
N ARG A 343 37.73 -6.28 -0.27
CA ARG A 343 36.46 -5.71 0.16
C ARG A 343 35.87 -6.40 1.39
N ARG A 344 35.99 -7.72 1.48
CA ARG A 344 35.59 -8.49 2.69
C ARG A 344 36.37 -8.09 3.92
N GLU A 345 37.68 -7.83 3.77
CA GLU A 345 38.51 -7.35 4.88
C GLU A 345 38.07 -5.96 5.37
N PHE A 346 37.75 -5.03 4.45
CA PHE A 346 37.21 -3.73 4.79
C PHE A 346 35.82 -3.87 5.43
N ALA A 347 34.95 -4.74 4.90
CA ALA A 347 33.64 -5.01 5.47
C ALA A 347 33.74 -5.57 6.92
N HIS A 348 34.75 -6.39 7.19
CA HIS A 348 35.01 -6.87 8.55
C HIS A 348 35.43 -5.72 9.48
N ARG A 349 36.31 -4.83 9.03
CA ARG A 349 36.73 -3.64 9.80
C ARG A 349 35.56 -2.69 10.06
N GLU A 350 34.70 -2.49 9.07
CA GLU A 350 33.53 -1.61 9.14
C GLU A 350 32.26 -2.32 9.62
N ALA A 351 32.36 -3.50 10.19
CA ALA A 351 31.23 -4.36 10.57
C ALA A 351 30.20 -3.65 11.46
N VAL A 352 30.66 -2.75 12.34
CA VAL A 352 29.76 -1.99 13.24
C VAL A 352 28.95 -0.97 12.45
N ALA A 353 29.58 -0.23 11.51
CA ALA A 353 28.89 0.74 10.66
C ALA A 353 27.91 0.03 9.73
N LEU A 354 28.34 -1.06 9.10
CA LEU A 354 27.49 -1.85 8.19
C LEU A 354 26.28 -2.46 8.93
N ARG A 355 26.47 -2.93 10.18
CA ARG A 355 25.36 -3.41 11.02
C ARG A 355 24.37 -2.30 11.33
N ARG A 356 24.85 -1.11 11.68
CA ARG A 356 23.98 0.05 11.93
C ARG A 356 23.15 0.45 10.72
N ILE A 357 23.74 0.38 9.50
CA ILE A 357 23.00 0.60 8.25
C ILE A 357 21.94 -0.48 8.07
N GLN A 358 22.26 -1.74 8.36
CA GLN A 358 21.31 -2.84 8.30
C GLN A 358 20.16 -2.67 9.30
N ASP A 359 20.44 -2.26 10.54
CA ASP A 359 19.41 -1.99 11.53
C ASP A 359 18.39 -0.93 11.05
N VAL A 360 18.86 0.09 10.32
CA VAL A 360 17.98 1.09 9.70
C VAL A 360 17.21 0.48 8.53
N ALA A 361 17.89 -0.28 7.66
CA ALA A 361 17.24 -0.94 6.52
C ALA A 361 16.10 -1.86 6.99
N ASP A 362 16.36 -2.67 8.01
CA ASP A 362 15.38 -3.59 8.58
C ASP A 362 14.23 -2.86 9.29
N ALA A 363 14.47 -1.65 9.79
CA ALA A 363 13.43 -0.83 10.38
C ALA A 363 12.56 -0.14 9.32
N LEU A 364 13.16 0.43 8.29
CA LEU A 364 12.44 1.14 7.22
C LEU A 364 11.73 0.20 6.25
N MET A 365 12.38 -0.92 5.93
CA MET A 365 11.91 -1.90 4.97
C MET A 365 12.09 -3.34 5.51
N PRO A 366 11.34 -3.72 6.52
CA PRO A 366 11.40 -5.07 7.06
C PRO A 366 11.08 -6.11 5.96
N ALA A 367 11.96 -7.08 5.79
CA ALA A 367 11.89 -8.07 4.70
C ALA A 367 11.85 -7.46 3.27
N GLY A 368 12.38 -6.25 3.08
CA GLY A 368 12.37 -5.54 1.80
C GLY A 368 11.04 -4.89 1.43
N ILE A 369 10.09 -4.84 2.36
CA ILE A 369 8.76 -4.24 2.18
C ILE A 369 8.68 -2.98 3.04
N LEU A 370 8.01 -1.93 2.55
CA LEU A 370 7.80 -0.71 3.34
C LEU A 370 7.17 -1.05 4.70
N GLN A 371 7.69 -0.46 5.78
CA GLN A 371 7.25 -0.74 7.14
C GLN A 371 5.72 -0.60 7.28
N GLU A 372 5.12 0.44 6.71
CA GLU A 372 3.68 0.68 6.75
C GLU A 372 2.82 -0.43 6.12
N ARG A 373 3.43 -1.33 5.33
CA ARG A 373 2.75 -2.45 4.68
C ARG A 373 2.82 -3.75 5.46
N ILE A 374 3.69 -3.81 6.47
CA ILE A 374 4.00 -5.06 7.17
C ILE A 374 3.97 -4.91 8.70
N TRP A 375 4.22 -3.70 9.22
CA TRP A 375 4.02 -3.41 10.64
C TRP A 375 2.55 -3.15 10.93
N THR A 376 2.12 -3.64 12.08
CA THR A 376 0.74 -3.52 12.54
C THR A 376 0.69 -2.72 13.84
N HIS A 377 -0.50 -2.52 14.38
CA HIS A 377 -0.68 -1.94 15.71
C HIS A 377 0.04 -2.75 16.80
N PHE A 378 0.28 -4.06 16.60
CA PHE A 378 1.04 -4.88 17.54
C PHE A 378 2.50 -4.42 17.67
N ASP A 379 3.11 -4.01 16.55
CA ASP A 379 4.47 -3.46 16.54
C ASP A 379 4.53 -2.11 17.27
N LEU A 380 3.56 -1.23 17.02
CA LEU A 380 3.49 0.08 17.67
C LEU A 380 3.29 -0.07 19.18
N VAL A 381 2.36 -0.92 19.59
CA VAL A 381 2.05 -1.16 21.00
C VAL A 381 3.25 -1.81 21.72
N GLU A 382 4.00 -2.68 21.07
CA GLU A 382 5.23 -3.26 21.63
C GLU A 382 6.26 -2.18 22.00
N HIS A 383 6.44 -1.18 21.13
CA HIS A 383 7.51 -0.20 21.27
C HIS A 383 7.14 1.01 22.12
N ALA A 384 5.87 1.40 22.13
CA ALA A 384 5.43 2.62 22.79
C ALA A 384 4.19 2.46 23.70
N GLY A 385 3.78 1.20 23.94
CA GLY A 385 2.66 0.88 24.83
C GLY A 385 1.28 1.08 24.18
N PRO A 386 0.19 0.82 24.92
CA PRO A 386 -1.17 0.90 24.42
C PRO A 386 -1.58 2.28 23.89
N ASP A 387 -1.01 3.33 24.43
CA ASP A 387 -1.30 4.71 24.02
C ASP A 387 -0.43 5.19 22.85
N ALA A 388 0.44 4.33 22.31
CA ALA A 388 1.37 4.66 21.24
C ALA A 388 0.69 5.26 20.00
N VAL A 389 -0.42 4.68 19.58
CA VAL A 389 -1.17 5.16 18.43
C VAL A 389 -1.72 6.56 18.70
N ARG A 390 -2.24 6.79 19.90
CA ARG A 390 -2.77 8.09 20.32
C ARG A 390 -1.65 9.13 20.44
N ALA A 391 -0.54 8.78 21.10
CA ALA A 391 0.63 9.65 21.20
C ALA A 391 1.21 10.02 19.83
N TYR A 392 1.21 9.08 18.88
CA TYR A 392 1.59 9.33 17.50
C TYR A 392 0.65 10.36 16.83
N LEU A 393 -0.65 10.17 16.94
CA LEU A 393 -1.64 11.08 16.37
C LEU A 393 -1.60 12.47 17.00
N ASP A 394 -1.42 12.56 18.33
CA ASP A 394 -1.32 13.81 19.06
C ASP A 394 -0.06 14.58 18.66
N ALA A 395 1.10 13.91 18.62
CA ALA A 395 2.34 14.50 18.16
C ALA A 395 2.24 14.99 16.71
N TYR A 396 1.55 14.21 15.85
CA TYR A 396 1.28 14.58 14.48
C TYR A 396 0.37 15.81 14.36
N SER A 397 -0.66 15.91 15.20
CA SER A 397 -1.61 17.04 15.16
C SER A 397 -0.98 18.39 15.52
N GLN A 398 0.14 18.36 16.27
CA GLN A 398 0.88 19.55 16.68
C GLN A 398 1.87 20.06 15.60
N GLN A 399 2.21 19.25 14.61
CA GLN A 399 3.04 19.67 13.49
C GLN A 399 2.18 20.19 12.34
N ALA A 400 2.75 21.09 11.53
CA ALA A 400 2.00 21.78 10.48
C ALA A 400 1.17 20.82 9.63
N VAL A 401 -0.11 21.04 9.60
CA VAL A 401 -1.17 20.28 8.89
C VAL A 401 -0.86 20.09 7.39
N TRP A 402 0.17 20.75 6.89
CA TRP A 402 0.53 20.85 5.47
C TRP A 402 1.90 20.25 5.12
N ASP A 403 2.64 19.67 6.09
CA ASP A 403 3.93 19.02 5.80
C ASP A 403 3.66 17.59 5.31
N GLU A 404 4.03 17.30 4.05
CA GLU A 404 3.68 16.06 3.35
C GLU A 404 4.48 14.84 3.83
N SER A 405 5.54 15.03 4.63
CA SER A 405 6.33 13.94 5.18
C SER A 405 6.89 14.27 6.56
N ALA A 406 6.31 13.68 7.58
CA ALA A 406 6.85 13.74 8.93
C ALA A 406 7.59 12.46 9.28
N TRP A 407 8.84 12.59 9.70
CA TRP A 407 9.60 11.52 10.32
C TRP A 407 9.44 11.63 11.84
N TRP A 408 8.94 10.58 12.46
CA TRP A 408 8.69 10.56 13.89
C TRP A 408 9.77 9.76 14.62
N GLU A 409 10.43 10.40 15.58
CA GLU A 409 11.20 9.73 16.60
C GLU A 409 10.37 9.64 17.86
N PHE A 410 10.07 8.43 18.27
CA PHE A 410 9.62 8.18 19.63
C PHE A 410 10.86 7.83 20.45
N THR A 411 11.12 8.63 21.47
CA THR A 411 12.21 8.43 22.44
C THR A 411 11.72 7.58 23.60
#